data_ec9c266520b788a3a3ceab9a78d055cd
#
_entry.id   ec9c266520b788a3a3ceab9a78d055cd
#
_cell.length_a   1.000
_cell.length_b   1.000
_cell.length_c   1.000
_cell.angle_alpha   90.00
_cell.angle_beta   90.00
_cell.angle_gamma   90.00
#
_symmetry.space_group_name_H-M   'P 1'
#
loop_
_entity.id
_entity.type
_entity.pdbx_description
1 polymer ?
#
loop_
_entity_poly.entity_id
_entity_poly.type
_entity_poly.pdbx_seq_one_letter_code
_entity_poly.pdbx_strand_id
1 'polypeptide(L)'
;VKRERFYSPDEKILIFQELFRRLEEDNSLLHSVSFILVLIFSGARKSELASATWDDWHGDYIELKEHKTDKDGKTRKIWLNSQSRSVIQALQGEKKKKTILGIKNPKRLWNSVKLACNCKDLRLHDLRHSFGTISTNAANIQTLQTGELMGHKSLAIMQRYQHIEDKTSKENIEKIGNEILSGIDLPTTYQ
;
A
#
# COMPACT_ATOMS: atom_id res chain seq x y z
N VAL A 1 20.89 6.46 14.37
CA VAL A 1 19.67 5.90 14.98
C VAL A 1 18.67 5.62 13.88
N LYS A 2 18.20 4.37 13.75
CA LYS A 2 17.17 3.99 12.78
C LYS A 2 15.85 4.64 13.22
N ARG A 3 15.26 5.45 12.35
CA ARG A 3 13.99 6.13 12.65
C ARG A 3 12.85 5.10 12.61
N GLU A 4 12.10 4.99 13.70
CA GLU A 4 10.90 4.16 13.80
C GLU A 4 9.67 5.07 13.97
N ARG A 5 9.09 5.53 12.85
CA ARG A 5 7.89 6.37 12.82
C ARG A 5 6.77 5.65 12.07
N PHE A 6 5.63 5.53 12.70
CA PHE A 6 4.36 5.05 12.13
C PHE A 6 3.24 5.96 12.61
N TYR A 7 2.11 5.98 11.93
CA TYR A 7 0.97 6.78 12.37
C TYR A 7 0.28 6.14 13.59
N SER A 8 -0.21 6.98 14.51
CA SER A 8 -1.06 6.55 15.62
C SER A 8 -2.49 6.22 15.13
N PRO A 9 -3.33 5.54 15.94
CA PRO A 9 -4.74 5.34 15.62
C PRO A 9 -5.49 6.64 15.29
N ASP A 10 -5.25 7.71 16.06
CA ASP A 10 -5.88 9.02 15.82
C ASP A 10 -5.38 9.66 14.52
N GLU A 11 -4.07 9.64 14.28
CA GLU A 11 -3.49 10.12 13.02
C GLU A 11 -4.04 9.34 11.82
N LYS A 12 -4.24 8.03 11.95
CA LYS A 12 -4.86 7.20 10.92
C LYS A 12 -6.22 7.76 10.52
N ILE A 13 -7.11 7.96 11.49
CA ILE A 13 -8.47 8.47 11.25
C ILE A 13 -8.42 9.83 10.54
N LEU A 14 -7.62 10.77 11.06
CA LEU A 14 -7.47 12.10 10.47
C LEU A 14 -6.94 12.07 9.04
N ILE A 15 -5.94 11.21 8.75
CA ILE A 15 -5.37 11.07 7.41
C ILE A 15 -6.42 10.57 6.42
N PHE A 16 -7.19 9.53 6.77
CA PHE A 16 -8.23 9.01 5.90
C PHE A 16 -9.35 10.03 5.67
N GLN A 17 -9.84 10.66 6.72
CA GLN A 17 -10.87 11.72 6.62
C GLN A 17 -10.40 12.87 5.70
N GLU A 18 -9.17 13.32 5.85
CA GLU A 18 -8.63 14.41 5.03
C GLU A 18 -8.42 13.99 3.57
N LEU A 19 -7.96 12.77 3.31
CA LEU A 19 -7.83 12.23 1.94
C LEU A 19 -9.20 12.16 1.25
N PHE A 20 -10.21 11.66 1.95
CA PHE A 20 -11.57 11.51 1.40
C PHE A 20 -12.25 12.85 1.19
N ARG A 21 -12.17 13.76 2.16
CA ARG A 21 -12.69 15.12 2.02
C ARG A 21 -12.12 15.81 0.79
N ARG A 22 -10.80 15.72 0.58
CA ARG A 22 -10.16 16.35 -0.60
C ARG A 22 -10.58 15.71 -1.91
N LEU A 23 -10.80 14.41 -1.93
CA LEU A 23 -11.26 13.72 -3.13
C LEU A 23 -12.70 14.12 -3.49
N GLU A 24 -13.57 14.31 -2.48
CA GLU A 24 -14.93 14.80 -2.67
C GLU A 24 -14.96 16.25 -3.21
N GLU A 25 -14.05 17.10 -2.73
CA GLU A 25 -13.94 18.49 -3.18
C GLU A 25 -13.29 18.65 -4.55
N ASP A 26 -12.33 17.78 -4.91
CA ASP A 26 -11.57 17.84 -6.15
C ASP A 26 -11.26 16.45 -6.71
N ASN A 27 -12.09 15.98 -7.63
CA ASN A 27 -11.92 14.69 -8.28
C ASN A 27 -10.61 14.56 -9.09
N SER A 28 -9.94 15.67 -9.44
CA SER A 28 -8.64 15.63 -10.10
C SER A 28 -7.54 14.99 -9.21
N LEU A 29 -7.78 14.89 -7.90
CA LEU A 29 -6.91 14.25 -6.94
C LEU A 29 -7.03 12.73 -6.89
N LEU A 30 -7.98 12.12 -7.66
CA LEU A 30 -8.25 10.67 -7.65
C LEU A 30 -6.97 9.83 -7.73
N HIS A 31 -6.09 10.10 -8.68
CA HIS A 31 -4.83 9.35 -8.83
C HIS A 31 -3.88 9.52 -7.63
N SER A 32 -3.82 10.71 -7.06
CA SER A 32 -2.93 11.00 -5.93
C SER A 32 -3.44 10.36 -4.64
N VAL A 33 -4.75 10.43 -4.39
CA VAL A 33 -5.41 9.79 -3.25
C VAL A 33 -5.29 8.27 -3.38
N SER A 34 -5.64 7.70 -4.54
CA SER A 34 -5.52 6.27 -4.82
C SER A 34 -4.09 5.76 -4.60
N PHE A 35 -3.08 6.52 -5.02
CA PHE A 35 -1.68 6.14 -4.79
C PHE A 35 -1.36 6.01 -3.30
N ILE A 36 -1.78 7.00 -2.49
CA ILE A 36 -1.55 6.98 -1.04
C ILE A 36 -2.29 5.82 -0.39
N LEU A 37 -3.55 5.58 -0.77
CA LEU A 37 -4.35 4.47 -0.23
C LEU A 37 -3.73 3.10 -0.55
N VAL A 38 -3.31 2.87 -1.81
CA VAL A 38 -2.66 1.61 -2.18
C VAL A 38 -1.33 1.43 -1.44
N LEU A 39 -0.54 2.50 -1.19
CA LEU A 39 0.64 2.43 -0.33
C LEU A 39 0.30 1.98 1.10
N ILE A 40 -0.76 2.56 1.69
CA ILE A 40 -1.20 2.24 3.05
C ILE A 40 -1.66 0.79 3.14
N PHE A 41 -2.48 0.31 2.19
CA PHE A 41 -3.11 -1.01 2.24
C PHE A 41 -2.22 -2.16 1.79
N SER A 42 -1.17 -1.92 0.98
CA SER A 42 -0.31 -2.98 0.45
C SER A 42 1.07 -3.05 1.12
N GLY A 43 1.49 -2.00 1.80
CA GLY A 43 2.85 -1.89 2.32
C GLY A 43 3.95 -1.94 1.26
N ALA A 44 3.62 -1.80 -0.03
CA ALA A 44 4.58 -1.82 -1.13
C ALA A 44 5.55 -0.63 -1.10
N ARG A 45 6.64 -0.71 -1.85
CA ARG A 45 7.52 0.45 -2.04
C ARG A 45 6.88 1.43 -3.03
N LYS A 46 7.06 2.74 -2.77
CA LYS A 46 6.56 3.79 -3.67
C LYS A 46 7.03 3.60 -5.12
N SER A 47 8.29 3.22 -5.33
CA SER A 47 8.84 2.95 -6.66
C SER A 47 8.20 1.76 -7.36
N GLU A 48 7.87 0.71 -6.62
CA GLU A 48 7.17 -0.47 -7.13
C GLU A 48 5.80 -0.06 -7.68
N LEU A 49 5.00 0.65 -6.89
CA LEU A 49 3.68 1.11 -7.31
C LEU A 49 3.72 2.16 -8.44
N ALA A 50 4.74 3.02 -8.44
CA ALA A 50 4.91 4.04 -9.50
C ALA A 50 5.21 3.46 -10.87
N SER A 51 5.82 2.27 -10.93
CA SER A 51 6.18 1.58 -12.17
C SER A 51 5.16 0.54 -12.64
N ALA A 52 4.27 0.08 -11.75
CA ALA A 52 3.28 -0.95 -12.04
C ALA A 52 2.34 -0.52 -13.18
N THR A 53 2.24 -1.38 -14.19
CA THR A 53 1.37 -1.19 -15.36
C THR A 53 0.10 -2.02 -15.25
N TRP A 54 -0.89 -1.74 -16.10
CA TRP A 54 -2.13 -2.52 -16.15
C TRP A 54 -1.89 -3.99 -16.52
N ASP A 55 -0.83 -4.28 -17.29
CA ASP A 55 -0.44 -5.65 -17.69
C ASP A 55 0.13 -6.44 -16.49
N ASP A 56 0.62 -5.74 -15.46
CA ASP A 56 1.15 -6.36 -14.25
C ASP A 56 0.05 -6.72 -13.23
N TRP A 57 -1.19 -6.26 -13.44
CA TRP A 57 -2.29 -6.48 -12.51
C TRP A 57 -3.09 -7.75 -12.81
N HIS A 58 -3.10 -8.68 -11.89
CA HIS A 58 -3.76 -9.98 -11.97
C HIS A 58 -4.96 -10.12 -11.00
N GLY A 59 -5.62 -9.01 -10.66
CA GLY A 59 -6.74 -8.97 -9.72
C GLY A 59 -6.27 -8.97 -8.27
N ASP A 60 -5.86 -10.12 -7.74
CA ASP A 60 -5.45 -10.27 -6.33
C ASP A 60 -4.02 -9.78 -6.04
N TYR A 61 -3.22 -9.56 -7.06
CA TYR A 61 -1.83 -9.10 -6.91
C TYR A 61 -1.36 -8.31 -8.14
N ILE A 62 -0.29 -7.55 -7.94
CA ILE A 62 0.50 -6.94 -9.01
C ILE A 62 1.81 -7.72 -9.10
N GLU A 63 2.15 -8.23 -10.29
CA GLU A 63 3.38 -8.98 -10.53
C GLU A 63 4.39 -8.11 -11.27
N LEU A 64 5.40 -7.65 -10.54
CA LEU A 64 6.46 -6.83 -11.13
C LEU A 64 7.53 -7.75 -11.76
N LYS A 65 7.71 -7.61 -13.06
CA LYS A 65 8.85 -8.19 -13.77
C LYS A 65 10.12 -7.48 -13.31
N GLU A 66 11.13 -8.23 -12.99
CA GLU A 66 12.41 -7.85 -12.39
C GLU A 66 12.85 -6.38 -12.49
N HIS A 67 13.25 -5.82 -11.34
CA HIS A 67 14.19 -4.70 -11.33
C HIS A 67 15.62 -5.22 -11.47
N LYS A 68 16.48 -4.46 -12.19
CA LYS A 68 17.92 -4.72 -12.48
C LYS A 68 18.81 -5.17 -11.31
N THR A 69 18.28 -5.24 -10.09
CA THR A 69 19.00 -5.66 -8.88
C THR A 69 18.70 -7.10 -8.45
N ASP A 70 17.78 -7.79 -9.11
CA ASP A 70 17.43 -9.18 -8.78
C ASP A 70 18.17 -10.16 -9.68
N LYS A 71 19.28 -10.68 -9.17
CA LYS A 71 20.12 -11.68 -9.87
C LYS A 71 19.47 -13.06 -9.98
N ASP A 72 18.30 -13.28 -9.35
CA ASP A 72 17.71 -14.62 -9.16
C ASP A 72 16.45 -14.89 -10.00
N GLY A 73 16.07 -14.02 -10.95
CA GLY A 73 14.92 -14.25 -11.85
C GLY A 73 13.55 -14.35 -11.16
N LYS A 74 13.42 -13.93 -9.89
CA LYS A 74 12.17 -14.03 -9.14
C LYS A 74 11.32 -12.78 -9.32
N THR A 75 10.09 -12.96 -9.80
CA THR A 75 9.09 -11.90 -9.87
C THR A 75 8.67 -11.46 -8.47
N ARG A 76 8.38 -10.16 -8.30
CA ARG A 76 7.84 -9.60 -7.06
C ARG A 76 6.32 -9.52 -7.15
N LYS A 77 5.59 -10.29 -6.35
CA LYS A 77 4.14 -10.15 -6.16
C LYS A 77 3.86 -9.14 -5.05
N ILE A 78 3.05 -8.12 -5.35
CA ILE A 78 2.44 -7.21 -4.37
C ILE A 78 1.01 -7.67 -4.19
N TRP A 79 0.71 -8.29 -3.06
CA TRP A 79 -0.63 -8.77 -2.73
C TRP A 79 -1.57 -7.61 -2.44
N LEU A 80 -2.80 -7.71 -2.91
CA LEU A 80 -3.84 -6.69 -2.82
C LEU A 80 -5.02 -7.23 -2.01
N ASN A 81 -5.36 -6.54 -0.92
CA ASN A 81 -6.60 -6.77 -0.20
C ASN A 81 -7.80 -6.18 -0.97
N SER A 82 -9.01 -6.47 -0.50
CA SER A 82 -10.26 -5.96 -1.10
C SER A 82 -10.24 -4.45 -1.26
N GLN A 83 -9.71 -3.73 -0.26
CA GLN A 83 -9.62 -2.27 -0.28
C GLN A 83 -8.70 -1.76 -1.41
N SER A 84 -7.51 -2.34 -1.54
CA SER A 84 -6.59 -1.99 -2.64
C SER A 84 -7.19 -2.30 -4.01
N ARG A 85 -7.91 -3.43 -4.13
CA ARG A 85 -8.59 -3.81 -5.37
C ARG A 85 -9.67 -2.81 -5.74
N SER A 86 -10.54 -2.42 -4.79
CA SER A 86 -11.57 -1.40 -5.01
C SER A 86 -10.97 -0.06 -5.47
N VAL A 87 -9.87 0.37 -4.83
CA VAL A 87 -9.16 1.60 -5.23
C VAL A 87 -8.61 1.49 -6.66
N ILE A 88 -8.01 0.36 -7.03
CA ILE A 88 -7.48 0.15 -8.39
C ILE A 88 -8.62 0.05 -9.41
N GLN A 89 -9.72 -0.61 -9.07
CA GLN A 89 -10.90 -0.73 -9.93
C GLN A 89 -11.52 0.64 -10.26
N ALA A 90 -11.57 1.56 -9.29
CA ALA A 90 -12.04 2.92 -9.51
C ALA A 90 -11.21 3.70 -10.57
N LEU A 91 -9.94 3.30 -10.76
CA LEU A 91 -9.05 3.89 -11.78
C LEU A 91 -9.20 3.26 -13.18
N GLN A 92 -9.98 2.16 -13.33
CA GLN A 92 -10.09 1.46 -14.62
C GLN A 92 -10.69 2.34 -15.73
N GLY A 93 -11.57 3.26 -15.39
CA GLY A 93 -12.12 4.25 -16.33
C GLY A 93 -11.05 5.19 -16.91
N GLU A 94 -9.93 5.34 -16.22
CA GLU A 94 -8.80 6.22 -16.54
C GLU A 94 -7.64 5.49 -17.25
N LYS A 95 -7.87 4.32 -17.87
CA LYS A 95 -6.86 3.47 -18.54
C LYS A 95 -6.03 4.13 -19.65
N LYS A 96 -6.28 5.40 -19.97
CA LYS A 96 -5.43 6.19 -20.87
C LYS A 96 -3.97 6.29 -20.39
N LYS A 97 -3.72 6.06 -19.10
CA LYS A 97 -2.37 6.07 -18.52
C LYS A 97 -1.80 4.63 -18.51
N LYS A 98 -0.54 4.51 -18.91
CA LYS A 98 0.17 3.21 -18.98
C LYS A 98 0.29 2.54 -17.62
N THR A 99 0.54 3.32 -16.55
CA THR A 99 0.68 2.81 -15.19
C THR A 99 -0.66 2.82 -14.45
N ILE A 100 -0.90 1.83 -13.58
CA ILE A 100 -2.13 1.69 -12.81
C ILE A 100 -2.48 2.98 -12.05
N LEU A 101 -1.54 3.52 -11.31
CA LEU A 101 -1.77 4.71 -10.48
C LEU A 101 -1.63 6.04 -11.25
N GLY A 102 -1.20 6.00 -12.50
CA GLY A 102 -1.19 7.15 -13.43
C GLY A 102 -0.27 8.31 -13.05
N ILE A 103 0.40 8.26 -11.91
CA ILE A 103 1.37 9.26 -11.43
C ILE A 103 2.59 8.57 -10.81
N LYS A 104 3.72 9.28 -10.78
CA LYS A 104 4.97 8.73 -10.21
C LYS A 104 5.14 9.03 -8.72
N ASN A 105 4.50 10.09 -8.22
CA ASN A 105 4.76 10.56 -6.87
C ASN A 105 3.62 11.42 -6.31
N PRO A 106 2.90 10.98 -5.27
CA PRO A 106 1.83 11.73 -4.62
C PRO A 106 2.35 12.75 -3.59
N LYS A 107 3.65 13.08 -3.58
CA LYS A 107 4.31 13.89 -2.54
C LYS A 107 3.63 15.24 -2.29
N ARG A 108 3.12 15.90 -3.36
CA ARG A 108 2.46 17.21 -3.22
C ARG A 108 1.21 17.09 -2.36
N LEU A 109 0.33 16.14 -2.67
CA LEU A 109 -0.86 15.87 -1.87
C LEU A 109 -0.48 15.44 -0.45
N TRP A 110 0.46 14.48 -0.32
CA TRP A 110 0.89 14.00 0.98
C TRP A 110 1.40 15.12 1.90
N ASN A 111 2.23 16.02 1.38
CA ASN A 111 2.74 17.14 2.17
C ASN A 111 1.63 18.04 2.69
N SER A 112 0.57 18.27 1.92
CA SER A 112 -0.55 19.09 2.36
C SER A 112 -1.49 18.33 3.34
N VAL A 113 -1.71 17.02 3.14
CA VAL A 113 -2.48 16.17 4.07
C VAL A 113 -1.81 16.13 5.44
N LYS A 114 -0.51 15.80 5.50
CA LYS A 114 0.18 15.70 6.80
C LYS A 114 0.26 17.03 7.56
N LEU A 115 0.20 18.18 6.86
CA LEU A 115 0.09 19.49 7.49
C LEU A 115 -1.30 19.68 8.11
N ALA A 116 -2.36 19.34 7.36
CA ALA A 116 -3.74 19.44 7.85
C ALA A 116 -3.99 18.52 9.05
N CYS A 117 -3.39 17.32 9.05
CA CYS A 117 -3.50 16.34 10.14
C CYS A 117 -2.51 16.56 11.30
N ASN A 118 -1.74 17.65 11.31
CA ASN A 118 -0.71 17.95 12.31
C ASN A 118 0.35 16.84 12.50
N CYS A 119 0.61 16.01 11.47
CA CYS A 119 1.62 14.95 11.48
C CYS A 119 2.80 15.27 10.52
N LYS A 120 3.35 16.49 10.63
CA LYS A 120 4.36 17.07 9.72
C LYS A 120 5.60 16.20 9.52
N ASP A 121 5.96 15.43 10.51
CA ASP A 121 7.12 14.56 10.53
C ASP A 121 6.88 13.21 9.82
N LEU A 122 5.63 12.82 9.53
CA LEU A 122 5.28 11.57 8.88
C LEU A 122 5.62 11.61 7.37
N ARG A 123 6.44 10.67 6.91
CA ARG A 123 6.88 10.56 5.50
C ARG A 123 6.05 9.52 4.78
N LEU A 124 6.00 9.58 3.43
CA LEU A 124 5.36 8.50 2.63
C LEU A 124 5.94 7.11 2.93
N HIS A 125 7.23 7.02 3.21
CA HIS A 125 7.86 5.74 3.57
C HIS A 125 7.40 5.20 4.93
N ASP A 126 7.02 6.08 5.85
CA ASP A 126 6.55 5.71 7.17
C ASP A 126 5.15 5.05 7.11
N LEU A 127 4.38 5.25 6.02
CA LEU A 127 3.13 4.50 5.75
C LEU A 127 3.39 3.00 5.61
N ARG A 128 4.50 2.64 4.97
CA ARG A 128 4.94 1.24 4.88
C ARG A 128 5.40 0.69 6.24
N HIS A 129 6.04 1.51 7.08
CA HIS A 129 6.33 1.12 8.46
C HIS A 129 5.05 0.89 9.26
N SER A 130 4.05 1.76 9.07
CA SER A 130 2.72 1.60 9.70
C SER A 130 2.05 0.29 9.28
N PHE A 131 2.10 -0.08 7.99
CA PHE A 131 1.62 -1.38 7.50
C PHE A 131 2.31 -2.54 8.25
N GLY A 132 3.64 -2.52 8.37
CA GLY A 132 4.39 -3.55 9.09
C GLY A 132 3.99 -3.65 10.58
N THR A 133 3.83 -2.50 11.26
CA THR A 133 3.42 -2.45 12.67
C THR A 133 2.00 -2.98 12.86
N ILE A 134 1.04 -2.60 12.00
CA ILE A 134 -0.34 -3.10 12.06
C ILE A 134 -0.39 -4.59 11.76
N SER A 135 0.37 -5.04 10.77
CA SER A 135 0.45 -6.45 10.40
C SER A 135 0.87 -7.33 11.59
N THR A 136 1.91 -6.94 12.30
CA THR A 136 2.44 -7.74 13.42
C THR A 136 1.64 -7.57 14.70
N ASN A 137 1.21 -6.35 15.04
CA ASN A 137 0.65 -6.04 16.35
C ASN A 137 -0.88 -6.16 16.39
N ALA A 138 -1.60 -5.74 15.36
CA ALA A 138 -3.06 -5.77 15.32
C ALA A 138 -3.60 -7.00 14.58
N ALA A 139 -3.06 -7.28 13.37
CA ALA A 139 -3.50 -8.45 12.59
C ALA A 139 -2.86 -9.77 13.04
N ASN A 140 -1.91 -9.73 13.99
CA ASN A 140 -1.20 -10.91 14.51
C ASN A 140 -0.53 -11.77 13.42
N ILE A 141 -0.01 -11.12 12.38
CA ILE A 141 0.73 -11.80 11.32
C ILE A 141 2.19 -11.96 11.75
N GLN A 142 2.74 -13.15 11.56
CA GLN A 142 4.14 -13.39 11.91
C GLN A 142 5.09 -12.44 11.17
N THR A 143 6.14 -11.99 11.84
CA THR A 143 7.11 -11.02 11.28
C THR A 143 7.71 -11.47 9.95
N LEU A 144 7.93 -12.78 9.77
CA LEU A 144 8.41 -13.36 8.51
C LEU A 144 7.42 -13.18 7.38
N GLN A 145 6.14 -13.49 7.62
CA GLN A 145 5.06 -13.36 6.64
C GLN A 145 4.83 -11.87 6.29
N THR A 146 4.88 -10.99 7.29
CA THR A 146 4.85 -9.54 7.08
C THR A 146 6.02 -9.08 6.19
N GLY A 147 7.23 -9.56 6.46
CA GLY A 147 8.42 -9.27 5.67
C GLY A 147 8.28 -9.72 4.21
N GLU A 148 7.66 -10.87 3.97
CA GLU A 148 7.39 -11.40 2.63
C GLU A 148 6.36 -10.54 1.89
N LEU A 149 5.21 -10.24 2.52
CA LEU A 149 4.19 -9.33 1.95
C LEU A 149 4.80 -7.98 1.57
N MET A 150 5.65 -7.43 2.41
CA MET A 150 6.37 -6.19 2.15
C MET A 150 7.50 -6.33 1.12
N GLY A 151 7.96 -7.52 0.80
CA GLY A 151 9.09 -7.79 -0.10
C GLY A 151 10.43 -7.37 0.51
N HIS A 152 10.67 -7.74 1.78
CA HIS A 152 11.97 -7.60 2.40
C HIS A 152 12.93 -8.68 1.89
N LYS A 153 14.08 -8.27 1.36
CA LYS A 153 15.13 -9.18 0.84
C LYS A 153 16.18 -9.55 1.91
N SER A 154 15.77 -9.94 3.10
CA SER A 154 16.73 -10.49 4.05
C SER A 154 16.99 -11.96 3.70
N LEU A 155 18.05 -12.21 2.95
CA LEU A 155 18.46 -13.53 2.47
C LEU A 155 18.59 -14.61 3.56
N ALA A 156 19.01 -14.25 4.76
CA ALA A 156 19.21 -15.21 5.86
C ALA A 156 17.89 -15.79 6.41
N ILE A 157 16.79 -15.08 6.24
CA ILE A 157 15.47 -15.47 6.76
C ILE A 157 14.65 -16.19 5.68
N MET A 158 14.75 -15.76 4.42
CA MET A 158 13.96 -16.31 3.31
C MET A 158 14.36 -17.72 2.90
N GLN A 159 15.61 -18.14 3.10
CA GLN A 159 16.07 -19.49 2.72
C GLN A 159 15.45 -20.63 3.54
N ARG A 160 14.92 -20.35 4.74
CA ARG A 160 14.29 -21.36 5.61
C ARG A 160 12.79 -21.56 5.35
N TYR A 161 12.13 -20.61 4.69
CA TYR A 161 10.65 -20.56 4.59
C TYR A 161 10.19 -20.31 3.16
N GLN A 162 10.74 -21.01 2.18
CA GLN A 162 10.49 -20.79 0.74
C GLN A 162 9.06 -21.09 0.26
N HIS A 163 8.14 -21.45 1.13
CA HIS A 163 6.79 -21.89 0.71
C HIS A 163 5.68 -21.36 1.62
N ILE A 164 5.53 -20.01 1.73
CA ILE A 164 4.24 -19.49 2.14
C ILE A 164 3.32 -19.57 0.93
N GLU A 165 2.30 -20.40 1.02
CA GLU A 165 1.35 -20.59 -0.07
C GLU A 165 0.63 -19.28 -0.42
N ASP A 166 0.32 -19.07 -1.69
CA ASP A 166 -0.43 -17.89 -2.18
C ASP A 166 -1.75 -17.69 -1.40
N LYS A 167 -2.40 -18.77 -0.94
CA LYS A 167 -3.59 -18.73 -0.10
C LYS A 167 -3.35 -17.99 1.22
N THR A 168 -2.27 -18.33 1.93
CA THR A 168 -1.91 -17.68 3.20
C THR A 168 -1.60 -16.19 3.01
N SER A 169 -0.95 -15.83 1.90
CA SER A 169 -0.68 -14.44 1.56
C SER A 169 -1.95 -13.64 1.31
N LYS A 170 -2.95 -14.21 0.63
CA LYS A 170 -4.27 -13.59 0.42
C LYS A 170 -5.01 -13.38 1.74
N GLU A 171 -5.06 -14.40 2.60
CA GLU A 171 -5.73 -14.31 3.90
C GLU A 171 -5.09 -13.25 4.80
N ASN A 172 -3.76 -13.22 4.84
CA ASN A 172 -3.02 -12.27 5.66
C ASN A 172 -3.20 -10.82 5.18
N ILE A 173 -3.16 -10.58 3.87
CA ILE A 173 -3.33 -9.21 3.35
C ILE A 173 -4.75 -8.68 3.58
N GLU A 174 -5.78 -9.55 3.53
CA GLU A 174 -7.16 -9.16 3.87
C GLU A 174 -7.30 -8.80 5.36
N LYS A 175 -6.72 -9.58 6.27
CA LYS A 175 -6.72 -9.25 7.70
C LYS A 175 -6.09 -7.89 7.97
N ILE A 176 -4.95 -7.60 7.35
CA ILE A 176 -4.26 -6.31 7.50
C ILE A 176 -5.13 -5.17 6.97
N GLY A 177 -5.77 -5.35 5.81
CA GLY A 177 -6.66 -4.35 5.22
C GLY A 177 -7.84 -4.01 6.14
N ASN A 178 -8.46 -5.01 6.74
CA ASN A 178 -9.56 -4.83 7.68
C ASN A 178 -9.12 -4.08 8.95
N GLU A 179 -7.95 -4.40 9.48
CA GLU A 179 -7.38 -3.68 10.64
C GLU A 179 -7.08 -2.21 10.30
N ILE A 180 -6.57 -1.94 9.11
CA ILE A 180 -6.31 -0.58 8.65
C ILE A 180 -7.60 0.22 8.55
N LEU A 181 -8.67 -0.37 8.00
CA LEU A 181 -9.99 0.26 7.85
C LEU A 181 -10.79 0.33 9.15
N SER A 182 -10.37 -0.34 10.22
CA SER A 182 -11.13 -0.33 11.48
C SER A 182 -11.53 1.08 11.90
N GLY A 183 -12.84 1.35 11.99
CA GLY A 183 -13.42 2.66 12.30
C GLY A 183 -13.41 3.67 11.13
N ILE A 184 -13.21 3.22 9.89
CA ILE A 184 -13.15 4.06 8.69
C ILE A 184 -14.02 3.44 7.60
N ASP A 185 -14.90 4.26 6.99
CA ASP A 185 -15.69 3.87 5.83
C ASP A 185 -15.03 4.38 4.54
N LEU A 186 -14.89 3.51 3.54
CA LEU A 186 -14.44 3.93 2.21
C LEU A 186 -15.53 4.73 1.52
N PRO A 187 -15.18 5.84 0.84
CA PRO A 187 -16.13 6.62 0.06
C PRO A 187 -16.68 5.80 -1.11
N THR A 188 -17.87 6.19 -1.61
CA THR A 188 -18.57 5.53 -2.73
C THR A 188 -17.67 5.35 -3.96
N THR A 189 -16.74 6.25 -4.19
CA THR A 189 -15.74 6.18 -5.28
C THR A 189 -14.94 4.86 -5.26
N TYR A 190 -14.79 4.24 -4.07
CA TYR A 190 -14.00 3.01 -3.89
C TYR A 190 -14.84 1.81 -3.44
N GLN A 191 -16.16 1.93 -3.47
CA GLN A 191 -17.14 0.85 -3.27
C GLN A 191 -17.55 0.27 -4.61
#